data_0571370e81045843761bf81492736376
#
_entry.id   0571370e81045843761bf81492736376
#
_cell.length_a   1.000
_cell.length_b   1.000
_cell.length_c   1.000
_cell.angle_alpha   90.00
_cell.angle_beta   90.00
_cell.angle_gamma   90.00
#
_symmetry.space_group_name_H-M   'P 1'
#
loop_
_entity.id
_entity.type
_entity.pdbx_description
1 polymer ?
#
loop_
_entity_poly.entity_id
_entity_poly.type
_entity_poly.pdbx_seq_one_letter_code
_entity_poly.pdbx_strand_id
1 'polypeptide(L)'
;INRGEVTIFAGGSGSGKSLFMQNMSLNWAEAGMNVVYLTLELSEELSAMRIDAMATDKSTRRIFKELDDVELKVKTIGKKSGMLRIKYMSSGGTMNDVRAYLKELQIVTGKTVDCICIDYLDLLMPATKKVNPGDLFIKDKYVTEEIRNFAMESQTVVVTASQLNRSAVEEIEFDHSHIAGGISKIQTADNVIGIFTSNAMRERGQYQLQLLKTRSSSGVGSKINLVFDRDSLRISDSDLEDDDLAVGSQDSQTSKVMDTLKRKNTVTDTMSDSAIPPEKTNASRDLRAM
;
A
#
# COMPACT_ATOMS: atom_id res chain seq x y z
N ILE A 1 -10.73 2.97 -3.89
CA ILE A 1 -10.08 3.76 -4.96
C ILE A 1 -11.16 4.07 -5.99
N ASN A 2 -11.44 5.35 -6.23
CA ASN A 2 -12.52 5.79 -7.11
C ASN A 2 -11.99 6.57 -8.31
N ARG A 3 -12.84 6.75 -9.35
CA ARG A 3 -12.52 7.61 -10.48
C ARG A 3 -12.37 9.07 -10.01
N GLY A 4 -11.40 9.78 -10.57
CA GLY A 4 -11.09 11.16 -10.18
C GLY A 4 -10.25 11.26 -8.90
N GLU A 5 -9.89 10.15 -8.27
CA GLU A 5 -9.03 10.11 -7.08
C GLU A 5 -7.59 9.75 -7.43
N VAL A 6 -6.68 10.25 -6.59
CA VAL A 6 -5.25 9.89 -6.60
C VAL A 6 -4.94 9.06 -5.37
N THR A 7 -4.40 7.86 -5.60
CA THR A 7 -3.89 6.98 -4.54
C THR A 7 -2.37 6.89 -4.63
N ILE A 8 -1.71 7.12 -3.50
CA ILE A 8 -0.25 6.98 -3.36
C ILE A 8 0.07 5.70 -2.59
N PHE A 9 0.89 4.83 -3.19
CA PHE A 9 1.51 3.70 -2.50
C PHE A 9 2.86 4.11 -1.95
N ALA A 10 3.00 4.15 -0.64
CA ALA A 10 4.21 4.55 0.06
C ALA A 10 4.96 3.31 0.59
N GLY A 11 6.26 3.25 0.40
CA GLY A 11 7.06 2.12 0.88
C GLY A 11 8.56 2.37 0.73
N GLY A 12 9.37 1.65 1.51
CA GLY A 12 10.84 1.71 1.43
C GLY A 12 11.37 1.30 0.06
N SER A 13 12.65 1.58 -0.19
CA SER A 13 13.32 1.05 -1.39
C SER A 13 13.28 -0.48 -1.35
N GLY A 14 12.90 -1.09 -2.47
CA GLY A 14 12.78 -2.55 -2.57
C GLY A 14 11.56 -3.15 -1.85
N SER A 15 10.63 -2.36 -1.30
CA SER A 15 9.40 -2.88 -0.66
C SER A 15 8.40 -3.53 -1.62
N GLY A 16 8.64 -3.43 -2.94
CA GLY A 16 7.78 -4.03 -3.95
C GLY A 16 6.70 -3.09 -4.51
N LYS A 17 6.83 -1.75 -4.33
CA LYS A 17 5.85 -0.77 -4.86
C LYS A 17 5.52 -0.99 -6.33
N SER A 18 6.54 -1.07 -7.18
CA SER A 18 6.38 -1.32 -8.62
C SER A 18 5.69 -2.66 -8.88
N LEU A 19 6.08 -3.73 -8.17
CA LEU A 19 5.44 -5.05 -8.30
C LEU A 19 3.96 -5.01 -7.91
N PHE A 20 3.63 -4.29 -6.84
CA PHE A 20 2.25 -4.15 -6.41
C PHE A 20 1.41 -3.39 -7.46
N MET A 21 1.92 -2.26 -7.98
CA MET A 21 1.22 -1.51 -9.03
C MET A 21 1.10 -2.29 -10.34
N GLN A 22 2.10 -3.13 -10.70
CA GLN A 22 2.02 -4.03 -11.84
C GLN A 22 0.95 -5.11 -11.64
N ASN A 23 0.85 -5.73 -10.45
CA ASN A 23 -0.23 -6.65 -10.11
C ASN A 23 -1.60 -5.98 -10.21
N MET A 24 -1.77 -4.77 -9.65
CA MET A 24 -3.02 -4.01 -9.77
C MET A 24 -3.37 -3.72 -11.23
N SER A 25 -2.39 -3.30 -12.03
CA SER A 25 -2.59 -3.00 -13.45
C SER A 25 -3.09 -4.21 -14.22
N LEU A 26 -2.50 -5.38 -13.95
CA LEU A 26 -2.94 -6.66 -14.54
C LEU A 26 -4.36 -7.02 -14.09
N ASN A 27 -4.64 -6.97 -12.78
CA ASN A 27 -5.96 -7.29 -12.23
C ASN A 27 -7.07 -6.39 -12.80
N TRP A 28 -6.81 -5.09 -12.95
CA TRP A 28 -7.76 -4.15 -13.55
C TRP A 28 -7.97 -4.44 -15.05
N ALA A 29 -6.91 -4.77 -15.77
CA ALA A 29 -7.03 -5.18 -17.17
C ALA A 29 -7.83 -6.48 -17.30
N GLU A 30 -7.57 -7.48 -16.47
CA GLU A 30 -8.33 -8.74 -16.42
C GLU A 30 -9.81 -8.50 -16.09
N ALA A 31 -10.11 -7.48 -15.27
CA ALA A 31 -11.47 -7.03 -14.98
C ALA A 31 -12.13 -6.23 -16.13
N GLY A 32 -11.46 -6.07 -17.28
CA GLY A 32 -11.99 -5.41 -18.47
C GLY A 32 -11.70 -3.89 -18.57
N MET A 33 -10.94 -3.31 -17.64
CA MET A 33 -10.58 -1.89 -17.69
C MET A 33 -9.42 -1.62 -18.64
N ASN A 34 -9.41 -0.44 -19.26
CA ASN A 34 -8.28 0.01 -20.06
C ASN A 34 -7.25 0.70 -19.16
N VAL A 35 -6.09 0.09 -19.03
CA VAL A 35 -5.04 0.48 -18.09
C VAL A 35 -3.79 0.94 -18.82
N VAL A 36 -3.18 2.03 -18.35
CA VAL A 36 -1.85 2.48 -18.76
C VAL A 36 -0.92 2.43 -17.56
N TYR A 37 0.18 1.71 -17.70
CA TYR A 37 1.28 1.66 -16.75
C TYR A 37 2.46 2.47 -17.29
N LEU A 38 2.70 3.62 -16.67
CA LEU A 38 3.82 4.50 -17.00
C LEU A 38 4.98 4.18 -16.07
N THR A 39 6.09 3.72 -16.63
CA THR A 39 7.32 3.49 -15.88
C THR A 39 8.33 4.60 -16.15
N LEU A 40 8.87 5.20 -15.09
CA LEU A 40 9.93 6.21 -15.17
C LEU A 40 11.27 5.66 -14.68
N GLU A 41 11.28 4.47 -14.09
CA GLU A 41 12.49 3.84 -13.51
C GLU A 41 12.91 2.60 -14.29
N LEU A 42 11.97 1.74 -14.66
CA LEU A 42 12.24 0.46 -15.32
C LEU A 42 11.95 0.56 -16.82
N SER A 43 12.66 -0.27 -17.63
CA SER A 43 12.33 -0.37 -19.05
C SER A 43 10.95 -1.01 -19.29
N GLU A 44 10.39 -0.78 -20.49
CA GLU A 44 9.13 -1.39 -20.91
C GLU A 44 9.25 -2.93 -20.91
N GLU A 45 10.37 -3.47 -21.41
CA GLU A 45 10.63 -4.90 -21.52
C GLU A 45 10.69 -5.58 -20.14
N LEU A 46 11.37 -4.95 -19.17
CA LEU A 46 11.44 -5.49 -17.81
C LEU A 46 10.08 -5.47 -17.11
N SER A 47 9.33 -4.40 -17.32
CA SER A 47 7.98 -4.27 -16.78
C SER A 47 7.03 -5.28 -17.44
N ALA A 48 7.11 -5.47 -18.76
CA ALA A 48 6.33 -6.45 -19.51
C ALA A 48 6.65 -7.87 -19.04
N MET A 49 7.96 -8.24 -18.96
CA MET A 49 8.38 -9.55 -18.48
C MET A 49 7.81 -9.90 -17.10
N ARG A 50 7.78 -8.93 -16.17
CA ARG A 50 7.19 -9.13 -14.84
C ARG A 50 5.69 -9.35 -14.92
N ILE A 51 4.98 -8.56 -15.72
CA ILE A 51 3.54 -8.71 -15.92
C ILE A 51 3.22 -10.05 -16.61
N ASP A 52 4.03 -10.48 -17.58
CA ASP A 52 3.89 -11.78 -18.21
C ASP A 52 4.09 -12.93 -17.21
N ALA A 53 5.07 -12.79 -16.31
CA ALA A 53 5.28 -13.77 -15.23
C ALA A 53 4.05 -13.88 -14.33
N MET A 54 3.49 -12.73 -13.90
CA MET A 54 2.26 -12.67 -13.11
C MET A 54 1.04 -13.27 -13.83
N ALA A 55 0.87 -12.95 -15.12
CA ALA A 55 -0.27 -13.39 -15.91
C ALA A 55 -0.24 -14.89 -16.27
N THR A 56 0.96 -15.45 -16.39
CA THR A 56 1.14 -16.85 -16.83
C THR A 56 1.48 -17.81 -15.71
N ASP A 57 1.66 -17.29 -14.48
CA ASP A 57 2.10 -18.05 -13.30
C ASP A 57 3.43 -18.79 -13.56
N LYS A 58 4.36 -18.10 -14.22
CA LYS A 58 5.69 -18.61 -14.53
C LYS A 58 6.76 -17.75 -13.91
N SER A 59 7.84 -18.37 -13.45
CA SER A 59 8.98 -17.59 -12.97
C SER A 59 9.61 -16.78 -14.12
N THR A 60 10.14 -15.61 -13.80
CA THR A 60 10.81 -14.74 -14.78
C THR A 60 11.94 -15.45 -15.53
N ARG A 61 12.57 -16.49 -14.92
CA ARG A 61 13.60 -17.31 -15.56
C ARG A 61 13.03 -18.25 -16.61
N ARG A 62 11.76 -18.66 -16.48
CA ARG A 62 11.08 -19.56 -17.41
C ARG A 62 10.46 -18.82 -18.58
N ILE A 63 10.12 -17.54 -18.43
CA ILE A 63 9.52 -16.72 -19.50
C ILE A 63 10.33 -16.84 -20.79
N PHE A 64 11.64 -16.66 -20.73
CA PHE A 64 12.51 -16.72 -21.92
C PHE A 64 12.71 -18.14 -22.49
N LYS A 65 12.44 -19.18 -21.70
CA LYS A 65 12.59 -20.58 -22.15
C LYS A 65 11.31 -21.13 -22.78
N GLU A 66 10.18 -20.52 -22.45
CA GLU A 66 8.85 -21.00 -22.82
C GLU A 66 8.04 -19.90 -23.54
N LEU A 67 8.71 -19.14 -24.41
CA LEU A 67 8.11 -17.95 -25.06
C LEU A 67 6.80 -18.25 -25.79
N ASP A 68 6.71 -19.36 -26.54
CA ASP A 68 5.51 -19.72 -27.29
C ASP A 68 4.30 -19.95 -26.38
N ASP A 69 4.50 -20.63 -25.25
CA ASP A 69 3.44 -20.88 -24.28
C ASP A 69 3.04 -19.58 -23.55
N VAL A 70 4.00 -18.73 -23.20
CA VAL A 70 3.77 -17.42 -22.62
C VAL A 70 2.94 -16.56 -23.58
N GLU A 71 3.36 -16.48 -24.85
CA GLU A 71 2.67 -15.69 -25.86
C GLU A 71 1.22 -16.18 -26.07
N LEU A 72 1.01 -17.49 -26.13
CA LEU A 72 -0.32 -18.08 -26.26
C LEU A 72 -1.22 -17.73 -25.07
N LYS A 73 -0.71 -17.85 -23.84
CA LYS A 73 -1.45 -17.50 -22.61
C LYS A 73 -1.79 -16.01 -22.56
N VAL A 74 -0.81 -15.15 -22.80
CA VAL A 74 -1.00 -13.68 -22.81
C VAL A 74 -2.01 -13.28 -23.87
N LYS A 75 -1.93 -13.83 -25.10
CA LYS A 75 -2.94 -13.60 -26.15
C LYS A 75 -4.33 -14.09 -25.74
N THR A 76 -4.42 -15.19 -25.02
CA THR A 76 -5.70 -15.75 -24.56
C THR A 76 -6.33 -14.86 -23.48
N ILE A 77 -5.53 -14.39 -22.53
CA ILE A 77 -5.97 -13.43 -21.52
C ILE A 77 -6.40 -12.12 -22.20
N GLY A 78 -5.58 -11.59 -23.10
CA GLY A 78 -5.83 -10.34 -23.80
C GLY A 78 -7.11 -10.29 -24.63
N LYS A 79 -7.65 -11.47 -25.06
CA LYS A 79 -8.96 -11.54 -25.76
C LYS A 79 -10.15 -11.25 -24.86
N LYS A 80 -9.99 -11.46 -23.56
CA LYS A 80 -11.06 -11.30 -22.55
C LYS A 80 -10.87 -10.07 -21.66
N SER A 81 -9.68 -9.49 -21.69
CA SER A 81 -9.26 -8.37 -20.86
C SER A 81 -9.49 -7.03 -21.52
N GLY A 82 -9.49 -5.97 -20.75
CA GLY A 82 -9.28 -4.61 -21.21
C GLY A 82 -7.86 -4.42 -21.78
N MET A 83 -7.58 -3.20 -22.22
CA MET A 83 -6.26 -2.85 -22.72
C MET A 83 -5.29 -2.65 -21.54
N LEU A 84 -4.11 -3.27 -21.60
CA LEU A 84 -2.98 -2.93 -20.75
C LEU A 84 -1.83 -2.42 -21.64
N ARG A 85 -1.41 -1.17 -21.42
CA ARG A 85 -0.28 -0.54 -22.11
C ARG A 85 0.79 -0.17 -21.11
N ILE A 86 2.01 -0.63 -21.37
CA ILE A 86 3.20 -0.24 -20.65
C ILE A 86 3.92 0.80 -21.50
N LYS A 87 4.33 1.92 -20.88
CA LYS A 87 5.06 2.99 -21.55
C LYS A 87 6.18 3.51 -20.67
N TYR A 88 7.39 3.49 -21.18
CA TYR A 88 8.51 4.18 -20.55
C TYR A 88 8.42 5.69 -20.82
N MET A 89 8.60 6.46 -19.77
CA MET A 89 8.80 7.90 -19.84
C MET A 89 10.12 8.25 -19.15
N SER A 90 10.91 9.12 -19.77
CA SER A 90 12.17 9.55 -19.15
C SER A 90 11.91 10.31 -17.85
N SER A 91 12.83 10.17 -16.89
CA SER A 91 12.86 11.01 -15.69
C SER A 91 12.87 12.49 -16.08
N GLY A 92 12.11 13.31 -15.38
CA GLY A 92 11.91 14.72 -15.73
C GLY A 92 10.71 14.97 -16.67
N GLY A 93 10.00 13.93 -17.10
CA GLY A 93 8.73 14.06 -17.80
C GLY A 93 7.70 14.80 -16.95
N THR A 94 6.69 15.37 -17.60
CA THR A 94 5.65 16.20 -16.97
C THR A 94 4.26 15.61 -17.18
N MET A 95 3.27 16.12 -16.45
CA MET A 95 1.87 15.74 -16.69
C MET A 95 1.35 16.15 -18.07
N ASN A 96 2.00 17.11 -18.75
CA ASN A 96 1.67 17.45 -20.15
C ASN A 96 2.12 16.33 -21.11
N ASP A 97 3.26 15.70 -20.85
CA ASP A 97 3.74 14.56 -21.64
C ASP A 97 2.81 13.35 -21.45
N VAL A 98 2.34 13.12 -20.20
CA VAL A 98 1.33 12.10 -19.91
C VAL A 98 0.04 12.38 -20.70
N ARG A 99 -0.49 13.61 -20.66
CA ARG A 99 -1.70 13.98 -21.40
C ARG A 99 -1.53 13.79 -22.91
N ALA A 100 -0.39 14.18 -23.46
CA ALA A 100 -0.08 14.02 -24.88
C ALA A 100 -0.10 12.56 -25.30
N TYR A 101 0.59 11.70 -24.54
CA TYR A 101 0.62 10.27 -24.80
C TYR A 101 -0.78 9.63 -24.72
N LEU A 102 -1.57 9.95 -23.71
CA LEU A 102 -2.91 9.39 -23.56
C LEU A 102 -3.85 9.82 -24.70
N LYS A 103 -3.72 11.05 -25.16
CA LYS A 103 -4.47 11.55 -26.32
C LYS A 103 -4.07 10.81 -27.61
N GLU A 104 -2.78 10.61 -27.82
CA GLU A 104 -2.26 9.81 -28.94
C GLU A 104 -2.79 8.39 -28.87
N LEU A 105 -2.69 7.74 -27.71
CA LEU A 105 -3.18 6.38 -27.49
C LEU A 105 -4.68 6.26 -27.79
N GLN A 106 -5.49 7.24 -27.36
CA GLN A 106 -6.92 7.27 -27.65
C GLN A 106 -7.20 7.40 -29.15
N ILE A 107 -6.44 8.23 -29.86
CA ILE A 107 -6.59 8.39 -31.32
C ILE A 107 -6.26 7.09 -32.04
N VAL A 108 -5.17 6.42 -31.65
CA VAL A 108 -4.70 5.18 -32.30
C VAL A 108 -5.60 3.98 -31.99
N THR A 109 -6.08 3.89 -30.76
CA THR A 109 -6.83 2.69 -30.31
C THR A 109 -8.34 2.86 -30.30
N GLY A 110 -8.83 4.09 -30.35
CA GLY A 110 -10.25 4.43 -30.15
C GLY A 110 -10.74 4.19 -28.71
N LYS A 111 -9.85 3.83 -27.76
CA LYS A 111 -10.20 3.48 -26.38
C LYS A 111 -9.86 4.61 -25.43
N THR A 112 -10.75 4.87 -24.48
CA THR A 112 -10.48 5.74 -23.32
C THR A 112 -9.80 4.95 -22.22
N VAL A 113 -8.89 5.59 -21.49
CA VAL A 113 -8.15 4.99 -20.38
C VAL A 113 -8.96 5.14 -19.09
N ASP A 114 -9.16 4.05 -18.37
CA ASP A 114 -9.86 4.00 -17.09
C ASP A 114 -8.94 4.19 -15.89
N CYS A 115 -7.74 3.63 -15.98
CA CYS A 115 -6.76 3.60 -14.89
C CYS A 115 -5.37 3.95 -15.39
N ILE A 116 -4.64 4.75 -14.62
CA ILE A 116 -3.24 5.09 -14.89
C ILE A 116 -2.41 4.78 -13.67
N CYS A 117 -1.34 4.01 -13.87
CA CYS A 117 -0.31 3.76 -12.88
C CYS A 117 0.95 4.54 -13.28
N ILE A 118 1.46 5.39 -12.38
CA ILE A 118 2.69 6.18 -12.60
C ILE A 118 3.77 5.67 -11.63
N ASP A 119 4.79 5.02 -12.14
CA ASP A 119 5.87 4.43 -11.36
C ASP A 119 7.20 5.18 -11.58
N TYR A 120 7.57 6.19 -10.76
CA TYR A 120 6.83 6.77 -9.65
C TYR A 120 6.90 8.31 -9.69
N LEU A 121 6.01 8.96 -8.94
CA LEU A 121 5.78 10.42 -9.02
C LEU A 121 7.02 11.29 -8.75
N ASP A 122 7.94 10.81 -7.90
CA ASP A 122 9.14 11.57 -7.50
C ASP A 122 10.09 11.85 -8.69
N LEU A 123 9.95 11.11 -9.80
CA LEU A 123 10.70 11.30 -11.04
C LEU A 123 10.06 12.28 -12.02
N LEU A 124 8.82 12.69 -11.77
CA LEU A 124 8.15 13.71 -12.57
C LEU A 124 8.61 15.13 -12.20
N MET A 125 8.46 16.03 -13.14
CA MET A 125 8.65 17.47 -12.94
C MET A 125 7.33 18.22 -13.13
N PRO A 126 7.13 19.35 -12.42
CA PRO A 126 5.93 20.17 -12.62
C PRO A 126 5.92 20.78 -14.03
N ALA A 127 4.77 20.73 -14.69
CA ALA A 127 4.58 21.29 -16.02
C ALA A 127 4.33 22.80 -15.99
N THR A 128 3.68 23.29 -14.94
CA THR A 128 3.13 24.66 -14.90
C THR A 128 4.00 25.64 -14.14
N LYS A 129 4.90 25.16 -13.28
CA LYS A 129 5.72 26.02 -12.41
C LYS A 129 7.18 25.62 -12.44
N LYS A 130 8.05 26.63 -12.59
CA LYS A 130 9.49 26.41 -12.43
C LYS A 130 9.83 26.28 -10.94
N VAL A 131 10.55 25.23 -10.60
CA VAL A 131 11.00 24.94 -9.24
C VAL A 131 12.52 24.85 -9.25
N ASN A 132 13.16 25.38 -8.19
CA ASN A 132 14.58 25.20 -8.02
C ASN A 132 14.91 23.70 -7.83
N PRO A 133 15.96 23.17 -8.46
CA PRO A 133 16.31 21.75 -8.40
C PRO A 133 16.51 21.21 -6.96
N GLY A 134 16.87 22.06 -6.02
CA GLY A 134 17.05 21.68 -4.60
C GLY A 134 15.78 21.68 -3.76
N ASP A 135 14.67 22.21 -4.29
CA ASP A 135 13.41 22.33 -3.54
C ASP A 135 12.45 21.18 -3.85
N LEU A 136 12.83 19.99 -3.40
CA LEU A 136 12.07 18.77 -3.64
C LEU A 136 10.66 18.82 -3.04
N PHE A 137 10.48 19.51 -1.91
CA PHE A 137 9.18 19.63 -1.27
C PHE A 137 8.17 20.39 -2.14
N ILE A 138 8.59 21.53 -2.69
CA ILE A 138 7.74 22.35 -3.58
C ILE A 138 7.50 21.61 -4.91
N LYS A 139 8.54 20.96 -5.45
CA LYS A 139 8.40 20.13 -6.66
C LYS A 139 7.33 19.06 -6.47
N ASP A 140 7.43 18.27 -5.42
CA ASP A 140 6.52 17.16 -5.15
C ASP A 140 5.09 17.63 -4.91
N LYS A 141 4.93 18.78 -4.23
CA LYS A 141 3.62 19.42 -4.06
C LYS A 141 2.96 19.71 -5.41
N TYR A 142 3.67 20.42 -6.30
CA TYR A 142 3.11 20.81 -7.58
C TYR A 142 2.83 19.60 -8.49
N VAL A 143 3.74 18.63 -8.54
CA VAL A 143 3.52 17.39 -9.28
C VAL A 143 2.27 16.67 -8.79
N THR A 144 2.10 16.54 -7.47
CA THR A 144 0.93 15.85 -6.93
C THR A 144 -0.37 16.63 -7.18
N GLU A 145 -0.33 17.98 -7.11
CA GLU A 145 -1.46 18.83 -7.48
C GLU A 145 -1.84 18.65 -8.96
N GLU A 146 -0.86 18.60 -9.87
CA GLU A 146 -1.09 18.40 -11.30
C GLU A 146 -1.66 17.00 -11.61
N ILE A 147 -1.16 15.97 -10.95
CA ILE A 147 -1.70 14.59 -11.04
C ILE A 147 -3.16 14.57 -10.56
N ARG A 148 -3.45 15.23 -9.44
CA ARG A 148 -4.81 15.26 -8.88
C ARG A 148 -5.78 16.03 -9.78
N ASN A 149 -5.37 17.19 -10.29
CA ASN A 149 -6.18 17.94 -11.25
C ASN A 149 -6.48 17.09 -12.50
N PHE A 150 -5.47 16.40 -13.01
CA PHE A 150 -5.64 15.48 -14.13
C PHE A 150 -6.65 14.37 -13.83
N ALA A 151 -6.55 13.72 -12.67
CA ALA A 151 -7.48 12.65 -12.28
C ALA A 151 -8.93 13.17 -12.22
N MET A 152 -9.14 14.35 -11.64
CA MET A 152 -10.46 14.97 -11.51
C MET A 152 -11.02 15.39 -12.88
N GLU A 153 -10.21 16.00 -13.75
CA GLU A 153 -10.61 16.47 -15.09
C GLU A 153 -10.97 15.30 -16.01
N SER A 154 -10.14 14.24 -16.01
CA SER A 154 -10.31 13.07 -16.87
C SER A 154 -11.24 11.99 -16.31
N GLN A 155 -11.66 12.11 -15.05
CA GLN A 155 -12.42 11.07 -14.33
C GLN A 155 -11.74 9.68 -14.41
N THR A 156 -10.40 9.68 -14.36
CA THR A 156 -9.55 8.49 -14.42
C THR A 156 -9.09 8.12 -13.03
N VAL A 157 -8.98 6.82 -12.73
CA VAL A 157 -8.30 6.34 -11.53
C VAL A 157 -6.79 6.54 -11.72
N VAL A 158 -6.16 7.28 -10.80
CA VAL A 158 -4.71 7.47 -10.86
C VAL A 158 -4.06 6.89 -9.61
N VAL A 159 -3.10 6.00 -9.83
CA VAL A 159 -2.25 5.48 -8.75
C VAL A 159 -0.79 5.78 -9.04
N THR A 160 -0.05 6.06 -7.98
CA THR A 160 1.39 6.29 -8.07
C THR A 160 2.10 5.78 -6.83
N ALA A 161 3.42 5.72 -6.88
CA ALA A 161 4.23 5.37 -5.73
C ALA A 161 5.02 6.56 -5.20
N SER A 162 5.39 6.49 -3.94
CA SER A 162 6.33 7.41 -3.29
C SER A 162 7.25 6.64 -2.35
N GLN A 163 8.48 7.09 -2.23
CA GLN A 163 9.46 6.46 -1.35
C GLN A 163 9.28 6.94 0.09
N LEU A 164 9.37 6.01 1.05
CA LEU A 164 9.47 6.31 2.47
C LEU A 164 10.89 6.72 2.86
N ASN A 165 11.01 7.52 3.91
CA ASN A 165 12.29 7.84 4.54
C ASN A 165 12.96 6.56 5.09
N ARG A 166 14.29 6.58 5.21
CA ARG A 166 15.06 5.42 5.69
C ARG A 166 14.66 4.99 7.11
N SER A 167 14.34 5.93 7.98
CA SER A 167 13.88 5.67 9.35
C SER A 167 12.59 4.86 9.43
N ALA A 168 11.73 4.97 8.42
CA ALA A 168 10.47 4.26 8.37
C ALA A 168 10.58 2.77 7.99
N VAL A 169 11.71 2.36 7.41
CA VAL A 169 11.87 0.99 6.89
C VAL A 169 11.94 -0.06 7.99
N GLU A 170 12.36 0.35 9.20
CA GLU A 170 12.54 -0.54 10.36
C GLU A 170 11.36 -0.46 11.35
N GLU A 171 10.42 0.45 11.16
CA GLU A 171 9.27 0.60 12.04
C GLU A 171 8.13 -0.33 11.65
N ILE A 172 7.43 -0.85 12.67
CA ILE A 172 6.31 -1.78 12.51
C ILE A 172 5.03 -1.04 12.06
N GLU A 173 4.96 0.26 12.31
CA GLU A 173 3.83 1.11 11.92
C GLU A 173 4.32 2.34 11.18
N PHE A 174 3.63 2.68 10.08
CA PHE A 174 3.94 3.87 9.32
C PHE A 174 3.08 5.05 9.77
N ASP A 175 3.73 6.20 9.92
CA ASP A 175 3.11 7.49 10.13
C ASP A 175 3.33 8.37 8.88
N HIS A 176 2.56 9.45 8.79
CA HIS A 176 2.65 10.45 7.72
C HIS A 176 4.04 11.13 7.63
N SER A 177 4.79 11.19 8.73
CA SER A 177 6.16 11.72 8.77
C SER A 177 7.18 10.90 8.00
N HIS A 178 6.88 9.62 7.72
CA HIS A 178 7.77 8.67 7.09
C HIS A 178 7.86 8.78 5.56
N ILE A 179 6.98 9.56 4.94
CA ILE A 179 7.00 9.74 3.48
C ILE A 179 8.05 10.76 3.07
N ALA A 180 8.98 10.37 2.21
CA ALA A 180 10.01 11.25 1.67
C ALA A 180 9.37 12.40 0.87
N GLY A 181 9.82 13.66 1.13
CA GLY A 181 9.17 14.84 0.56
C GLY A 181 7.80 15.16 1.19
N GLY A 182 7.34 14.36 2.04
CA GLY A 182 6.43 14.36 3.15
C GLY A 182 5.01 14.83 2.97
N ILE A 183 4.68 15.69 3.86
CA ILE A 183 3.31 16.15 4.17
C ILE A 183 2.56 16.67 2.93
N SER A 184 3.24 17.31 1.98
CA SER A 184 2.58 17.88 0.79
C SER A 184 1.92 16.85 -0.12
N LYS A 185 2.58 15.71 -0.34
CA LYS A 185 2.03 14.59 -1.14
C LYS A 185 0.81 13.98 -0.45
N ILE A 186 0.94 13.75 0.89
CA ILE A 186 -0.14 13.20 1.71
C ILE A 186 -1.34 14.14 1.72
N GLN A 187 -1.12 15.44 1.92
CA GLN A 187 -2.21 16.42 1.96
C GLN A 187 -2.99 16.46 0.65
N THR A 188 -2.30 16.37 -0.47
CA THR A 188 -2.89 16.48 -1.80
C THR A 188 -3.57 15.18 -2.25
N ALA A 189 -3.00 14.00 -1.98
CA ALA A 189 -3.58 12.72 -2.36
C ALA A 189 -4.93 12.46 -1.67
N ASP A 190 -5.81 11.73 -2.34
CA ASP A 190 -7.10 11.32 -1.80
C ASP A 190 -6.93 10.09 -0.90
N ASN A 191 -6.09 9.14 -1.29
CA ASN A 191 -5.75 7.96 -0.50
C ASN A 191 -4.22 7.80 -0.41
N VAL A 192 -3.74 7.32 0.74
CA VAL A 192 -2.34 6.92 0.95
C VAL A 192 -2.32 5.55 1.61
N ILE A 193 -1.62 4.62 0.99
CA ILE A 193 -1.51 3.24 1.44
C ILE A 193 -0.03 2.92 1.62
N GLY A 194 0.35 2.55 2.84
CA GLY A 194 1.69 2.07 3.15
C GLY A 194 1.86 0.61 2.70
N ILE A 195 3.00 0.32 2.07
CA ILE A 195 3.43 -1.03 1.75
C ILE A 195 4.42 -1.45 2.81
N PHE A 196 4.03 -2.43 3.61
CA PHE A 196 4.80 -2.95 4.70
C PHE A 196 5.40 -4.32 4.35
N THR A 197 6.72 -4.40 4.32
CA THR A 197 7.43 -5.67 4.12
C THR A 197 8.73 -5.68 4.90
N SER A 198 8.76 -6.40 6.01
CA SER A 198 10.02 -6.72 6.68
C SER A 198 10.79 -7.81 5.92
N ASN A 199 12.08 -7.97 6.19
CA ASN A 199 12.86 -9.05 5.59
C ASN A 199 12.26 -10.43 5.92
N ALA A 200 11.83 -10.63 7.17
CA ALA A 200 11.20 -11.87 7.60
C ALA A 200 9.85 -12.14 6.90
N MET A 201 9.05 -11.10 6.67
CA MET A 201 7.80 -11.22 5.92
C MET A 201 8.09 -11.60 4.46
N ARG A 202 9.07 -10.96 3.83
CA ARG A 202 9.47 -11.26 2.45
C ARG A 202 9.94 -12.70 2.27
N GLU A 203 10.74 -13.21 3.20
CA GLU A 203 11.20 -14.61 3.20
C GLU A 203 10.04 -15.60 3.27
N ARG A 204 8.97 -15.25 3.97
CA ARG A 204 7.74 -16.05 4.08
C ARG A 204 6.74 -15.83 2.95
N GLY A 205 7.05 -14.99 1.96
CA GLY A 205 6.11 -14.64 0.90
C GLY A 205 4.92 -13.79 1.39
N GLN A 206 5.07 -13.11 2.52
CA GLN A 206 4.02 -12.27 3.10
C GLN A 206 4.17 -10.83 2.63
N TYR A 207 3.03 -10.18 2.40
CA TYR A 207 2.96 -8.80 1.98
C TYR A 207 1.84 -8.10 2.76
N GLN A 208 2.09 -6.90 3.27
CA GLN A 208 1.10 -6.20 4.07
C GLN A 208 0.94 -4.77 3.59
N LEU A 209 -0.30 -4.35 3.49
CA LEU A 209 -0.70 -2.96 3.24
C LEU A 209 -1.28 -2.37 4.51
N GLN A 210 -1.11 -1.06 4.70
CA GLN A 210 -1.77 -0.30 5.74
C GLN A 210 -2.39 0.97 5.15
N LEU A 211 -3.67 1.21 5.43
CA LEU A 211 -4.34 2.43 4.99
C LEU A 211 -3.95 3.59 5.91
N LEU A 212 -3.11 4.50 5.41
CA LEU A 212 -2.60 5.66 6.16
C LEU A 212 -3.52 6.88 6.06
N LYS A 213 -4.18 7.05 4.91
CA LYS A 213 -5.12 8.14 4.64
C LYS A 213 -6.17 7.70 3.65
N THR A 214 -7.39 8.15 3.86
CA THR A 214 -8.46 8.10 2.87
C THR A 214 -9.41 9.28 3.08
N ARG A 215 -10.02 9.77 1.98
CA ARG A 215 -11.10 10.76 2.03
C ARG A 215 -12.47 10.13 1.88
N SER A 216 -12.51 8.90 1.37
CA SER A 216 -13.76 8.23 0.96
C SER A 216 -14.22 7.13 1.91
N SER A 217 -13.44 6.81 2.96
CA SER A 217 -13.80 5.76 3.92
C SER A 217 -13.30 6.07 5.33
N SER A 218 -13.75 5.30 6.32
CA SER A 218 -13.34 5.42 7.73
C SER A 218 -12.25 4.42 8.14
N GLY A 219 -11.62 3.72 7.18
CA GLY A 219 -10.73 2.59 7.45
C GLY A 219 -9.26 2.95 7.71
N VAL A 220 -8.93 4.19 8.10
CA VAL A 220 -7.55 4.59 8.41
C VAL A 220 -6.99 3.72 9.54
N GLY A 221 -5.77 3.21 9.36
CA GLY A 221 -5.12 2.27 10.27
C GLY A 221 -5.35 0.79 9.94
N SER A 222 -6.35 0.47 9.09
CA SER A 222 -6.62 -0.91 8.67
C SER A 222 -5.41 -1.51 7.94
N LYS A 223 -5.09 -2.76 8.28
CA LYS A 223 -4.04 -3.55 7.65
C LYS A 223 -4.67 -4.64 6.78
N ILE A 224 -4.09 -4.87 5.62
CA ILE A 224 -4.50 -5.92 4.68
C ILE A 224 -3.29 -6.84 4.49
N ASN A 225 -3.47 -8.11 4.79
CA ASN A 225 -2.45 -9.13 4.62
C ASN A 225 -2.63 -9.79 3.26
N LEU A 226 -1.54 -9.94 2.53
CA LEU A 226 -1.50 -10.51 1.20
C LEU A 226 -0.38 -11.55 1.12
N VAL A 227 -0.48 -12.46 0.17
CA VAL A 227 0.55 -13.44 -0.16
C VAL A 227 1.32 -12.98 -1.39
N PHE A 228 2.62 -13.12 -1.36
CA PHE A 228 3.52 -12.81 -2.46
C PHE A 228 4.22 -14.09 -2.95
N ASP A 229 3.87 -14.54 -4.13
CA ASP A 229 4.63 -15.57 -4.82
C ASP A 229 5.90 -14.96 -5.46
N ARG A 230 7.05 -15.40 -4.98
CA ARG A 230 8.36 -14.89 -5.39
C ARG A 230 8.77 -15.34 -6.78
N ASP A 231 8.24 -16.46 -7.26
CA ASP A 231 8.60 -17.02 -8.57
C ASP A 231 7.81 -16.34 -9.70
N SER A 232 6.51 -16.28 -9.58
CA SER A 232 5.64 -15.62 -10.57
C SER A 232 5.47 -14.12 -10.32
N LEU A 233 5.97 -13.60 -9.20
CA LEU A 233 5.81 -12.20 -8.75
C LEU A 233 4.33 -11.83 -8.49
N ARG A 234 3.44 -12.81 -8.34
CA ARG A 234 2.02 -12.59 -8.10
C ARG A 234 1.78 -12.20 -6.64
N ILE A 235 0.92 -11.21 -6.45
CA ILE A 235 0.38 -10.82 -5.16
C ILE A 235 -1.10 -11.16 -5.17
N SER A 236 -1.55 -11.94 -4.19
CA SER A 236 -2.93 -12.41 -4.07
C SER A 236 -3.43 -12.25 -2.63
N ASP A 237 -4.73 -12.44 -2.47
CA ASP A 237 -5.32 -12.45 -1.15
C ASP A 237 -4.77 -13.61 -0.32
N SER A 238 -4.71 -13.42 0.98
CA SER A 238 -4.33 -14.47 1.93
C SER A 238 -5.56 -15.32 2.22
N ASP A 239 -5.46 -16.62 1.98
CA ASP A 239 -6.51 -17.60 2.35
C ASP A 239 -6.56 -17.84 3.87
N LEU A 240 -5.65 -17.21 4.64
CA LEU A 240 -5.62 -17.29 6.09
C LEU A 240 -6.65 -16.30 6.65
N GLU A 241 -7.60 -16.80 7.42
CA GLU A 241 -8.46 -15.96 8.25
C GLU A 241 -7.55 -15.08 9.13
N ASP A 242 -7.93 -13.83 9.36
CA ASP A 242 -7.13 -12.78 10.04
C ASP A 242 -6.60 -13.19 11.43
N ASP A 243 -7.12 -14.26 12.03
CA ASP A 243 -6.74 -14.77 13.36
C ASP A 243 -5.35 -15.47 13.41
N ASP A 244 -4.86 -16.04 12.29
CA ASP A 244 -3.60 -16.80 12.30
C ASP A 244 -2.34 -15.96 12.03
N LEU A 245 -2.48 -14.74 11.52
CA LEU A 245 -1.36 -13.84 11.24
C LEU A 245 -1.03 -12.85 12.38
N ALA A 246 -1.83 -12.84 13.45
CA ALA A 246 -1.61 -12.03 14.65
C ALA A 246 -0.50 -12.55 15.58
N VAL A 247 0.32 -13.51 15.13
CA VAL A 247 1.48 -14.01 15.89
C VAL A 247 2.65 -13.02 15.75
N GLY A 248 2.58 -11.93 16.48
CA GLY A 248 3.64 -10.91 16.52
C GLY A 248 3.34 -9.68 17.38
N SER A 249 2.10 -9.46 17.79
CA SER A 249 1.81 -8.39 18.74
C SER A 249 1.94 -8.90 20.18
N GLN A 250 2.76 -8.22 20.97
CA GLN A 250 2.97 -8.50 22.40
C GLN A 250 1.68 -8.44 23.25
N ASP A 251 0.57 -7.99 22.67
CA ASP A 251 -0.72 -7.88 23.37
C ASP A 251 -1.42 -9.23 23.61
N SER A 252 -1.11 -10.28 22.85
CA SER A 252 -1.71 -11.60 23.06
C SER A 252 -1.10 -12.35 24.27
N GLN A 253 0.09 -11.96 24.73
CA GLN A 253 0.69 -12.53 25.95
C GLN A 253 0.15 -11.86 27.22
N THR A 254 -0.14 -10.55 27.15
CA THR A 254 -0.73 -9.81 28.27
C THR A 254 -2.17 -10.23 28.56
N SER A 255 -2.98 -10.54 27.55
CA SER A 255 -4.35 -11.01 27.77
C SER A 255 -4.39 -12.42 28.37
N LYS A 256 -3.51 -13.34 27.94
CA LYS A 256 -3.40 -14.69 28.52
C LYS A 256 -2.86 -14.66 29.95
N VAL A 257 -1.96 -13.75 30.27
CA VAL A 257 -1.45 -13.54 31.63
C VAL A 257 -2.53 -12.92 32.52
N MET A 258 -3.32 -11.97 32.02
CA MET A 258 -4.45 -11.38 32.76
C MET A 258 -5.56 -12.40 33.05
N ASP A 259 -5.90 -13.28 32.10
CA ASP A 259 -6.89 -14.35 32.32
C ASP A 259 -6.39 -15.43 33.30
N THR A 260 -5.10 -15.71 33.29
CA THR A 260 -4.50 -16.63 34.25
C THR A 260 -4.44 -16.03 35.66
N LEU A 261 -4.23 -14.72 35.77
CA LEU A 261 -4.27 -14.01 37.06
C LEU A 261 -5.71 -13.86 37.59
N LYS A 262 -6.70 -13.63 36.73
CA LYS A 262 -8.12 -13.62 37.12
C LYS A 262 -8.58 -15.01 37.64
N ARG A 263 -8.15 -16.10 37.00
CA ARG A 263 -8.47 -17.48 37.49
C ARG A 263 -7.81 -17.85 38.81
N LYS A 264 -6.65 -17.27 39.15
CA LYS A 264 -6.01 -17.49 40.44
C LYS A 264 -6.70 -16.74 41.59
N ASN A 265 -7.27 -15.57 41.31
CA ASN A 265 -7.98 -14.79 42.36
C ASN A 265 -9.39 -15.28 42.66
N THR A 266 -10.00 -16.13 41.82
CA THR A 266 -11.30 -16.73 42.07
C THR A 266 -11.24 -18.04 42.87
N VAL A 267 -10.04 -18.59 43.15
CA VAL A 267 -9.87 -19.85 43.92
C VAL A 267 -9.54 -19.60 45.39
N THR A 268 -9.29 -18.34 45.78
CA THR A 268 -8.93 -18.01 47.20
C THR A 268 -10.09 -17.46 48.03
N ASP A 269 -11.31 -17.36 47.49
CA ASP A 269 -12.46 -16.77 48.19
C ASP A 269 -13.50 -17.79 48.69
N THR A 270 -13.14 -19.08 48.76
CA THR A 270 -14.00 -20.11 49.38
C THR A 270 -13.23 -20.93 50.38
N MET A 271 -12.89 -20.36 51.54
CA MET A 271 -12.71 -21.02 52.80
C MET A 271 -12.36 -19.99 53.90
N SER A 272 -13.34 -19.58 54.66
CA SER A 272 -13.33 -19.55 56.15
C SER A 272 -14.47 -18.66 56.65
N ASP A 273 -15.58 -19.32 56.85
CA ASP A 273 -16.62 -18.84 57.77
C ASP A 273 -16.42 -19.62 59.06
N SER A 274 -15.95 -18.95 60.11
CA SER A 274 -16.11 -19.40 61.48
C SER A 274 -15.91 -18.22 62.44
N ALA A 275 -16.97 -17.96 63.13
CA ALA A 275 -17.26 -17.04 64.16
C ALA A 275 -16.14 -16.73 65.21
N ILE A 276 -16.19 -15.53 65.79
CA ILE A 276 -16.20 -15.22 67.22
C ILE A 276 -16.33 -13.69 67.44
N PRO A 277 -16.90 -13.20 68.58
CA PRO A 277 -17.77 -12.00 68.66
C PRO A 277 -17.07 -10.74 69.24
N PRO A 278 -17.82 -9.63 69.53
CA PRO A 278 -17.28 -8.30 69.63
C PRO A 278 -16.81 -7.89 71.00
N GLU A 279 -15.84 -7.03 71.09
CA GLU A 279 -15.60 -6.27 72.31
C GLU A 279 -15.33 -4.77 72.02
N LYS A 280 -15.80 -4.03 72.94
CA LYS A 280 -16.16 -2.63 73.10
C LYS A 280 -15.00 -1.63 73.14
N THR A 281 -15.39 -0.42 72.72
CA THR A 281 -15.21 0.91 73.41
C THR A 281 -13.91 1.67 73.24
N ASN A 282 -14.19 2.91 72.87
CA ASN A 282 -13.80 4.22 73.39
C ASN A 282 -12.74 5.04 72.68
N ALA A 283 -13.27 6.10 72.24
CA ALA A 283 -12.98 7.48 72.65
C ALA A 283 -11.96 8.27 71.83
N SER A 284 -12.57 9.19 71.14
CA SER A 284 -12.20 10.63 71.11
C SER A 284 -10.77 11.07 71.10
N ARG A 285 -10.37 11.89 70.15
CA ARG A 285 -10.00 13.28 70.39
C ARG A 285 -9.59 13.99 69.09
N ASP A 286 -10.22 15.14 68.94
CA ASP A 286 -9.86 16.33 68.15
C ASP A 286 -8.37 16.67 68.18
N LEU A 287 -7.97 17.39 67.10
CA LEU A 287 -7.33 18.73 67.06
C LEU A 287 -6.66 18.85 65.70
N ARG A 288 -7.21 19.68 64.83
CA ARG A 288 -6.93 21.07 64.45
C ARG A 288 -5.45 21.44 64.36
N ALA A 289 -5.19 22.03 63.17
CA ALA A 289 -4.22 23.11 62.86
C ALA A 289 -2.74 22.71 62.68
N MET A 290 -2.23 22.80 61.53
CA MET A 290 -1.64 23.96 60.84
C MET A 290 -1.53 23.67 59.38
#